data_42eeb17c1980f5aad098c54c45940d50
#
_entry.id   42eeb17c1980f5aad098c54c45940d50
#
_cell.length_a   1.000
_cell.length_b   1.000
_cell.length_c   1.000
_cell.angle_alpha   90.00
_cell.angle_beta   90.00
_cell.angle_gamma   90.00
#
_symmetry.space_group_name_H-M   'P 1'
#
loop_
_entity.id
_entity.type
_entity.pdbx_description
1 polymer ?
#
loop_
_entity_poly.entity_id
_entity_poly.type
_entity_poly.pdbx_seq_one_letter_code
_entity_poly.pdbx_strand_id
1 'polypeptide(L)'
;MKKIWYLIIAVVLLVIGGAAYAYYQHTVPKSAQELKTVRVAYLPITHALPVFATKELETADGPVHVELVKYGSWPELMDALNTGKVDAAAVLVELGVKAREQGIDVRAAALGHTEGNIIVVNNDINSVQDLKGKSLAIPHKQ
;
A
#
# COMPACT_ATOMS: atom_id res chain seq x y z
N MET A 1 41.84 -17.65 47.95
CA MET A 1 41.91 -16.29 47.34
C MET A 1 41.85 -16.35 45.80
N LYS A 2 42.59 -17.20 45.09
CA LYS A 2 42.57 -17.28 43.60
C LYS A 2 41.20 -17.60 42.99
N LYS A 3 40.37 -18.47 43.59
CA LYS A 3 39.04 -18.84 43.09
C LYS A 3 38.04 -17.67 43.09
N ILE A 4 38.11 -16.79 44.05
CA ILE A 4 37.24 -15.60 44.12
C ILE A 4 37.58 -14.60 43.03
N TRP A 5 38.87 -14.47 42.67
CA TRP A 5 39.32 -13.62 41.56
C TRP A 5 38.78 -14.07 40.20
N TYR A 6 38.76 -15.37 39.97
CA TYR A 6 38.16 -15.91 38.72
C TYR A 6 36.64 -15.66 38.64
N LEU A 7 35.94 -15.77 39.77
CA LEU A 7 34.52 -15.44 39.84
C LEU A 7 34.25 -13.96 39.54
N ILE A 8 35.04 -13.08 40.08
CA ILE A 8 34.92 -11.62 39.86
C ILE A 8 35.18 -11.31 38.36
N ILE A 9 36.23 -11.89 37.78
CA ILE A 9 36.53 -11.72 36.33
C ILE A 9 35.37 -12.22 35.47
N ALA A 10 34.82 -13.38 35.79
CA ALA A 10 33.68 -13.93 35.03
C ALA A 10 32.43 -13.03 35.07
N VAL A 11 32.12 -12.48 36.27
CA VAL A 11 31.00 -11.55 36.43
C VAL A 11 31.23 -10.25 35.65
N VAL A 12 32.46 -9.69 35.72
CA VAL A 12 32.82 -8.47 34.96
C VAL A 12 32.70 -8.69 33.46
N LEU A 13 33.14 -9.83 32.95
CA LEU A 13 33.00 -10.18 31.49
C LEU A 13 31.54 -10.32 31.09
N LEU A 14 30.69 -10.93 31.95
CA LEU A 14 29.25 -11.02 31.69
C LEU A 14 28.57 -9.63 31.65
N VAL A 15 28.93 -8.74 32.56
CA VAL A 15 28.40 -7.37 32.62
C VAL A 15 28.83 -6.58 31.39
N ILE A 16 30.13 -6.65 31.01
CA ILE A 16 30.65 -5.96 29.83
C ILE A 16 30.03 -6.53 28.57
N GLY A 17 29.90 -7.87 28.45
CA GLY A 17 29.25 -8.53 27.31
C GLY A 17 27.78 -8.15 27.19
N GLY A 18 27.04 -8.12 28.30
CA GLY A 18 25.64 -7.69 28.35
C GLY A 18 25.46 -6.22 27.97
N ALA A 19 26.32 -5.35 28.47
CA ALA A 19 26.30 -3.92 28.13
C ALA A 19 26.63 -3.68 26.64
N ALA A 20 27.66 -4.37 26.13
CA ALA A 20 28.02 -4.31 24.70
C ALA A 20 26.92 -4.83 23.81
N TYR A 21 26.23 -5.92 24.19
CA TYR A 21 25.09 -6.45 23.47
C TYR A 21 23.90 -5.49 23.48
N ALA A 22 23.57 -4.91 24.60
CA ALA A 22 22.53 -3.90 24.73
C ALA A 22 22.83 -2.65 23.88
N TYR A 23 24.08 -2.18 23.93
CA TYR A 23 24.56 -1.07 23.10
C TYR A 23 24.47 -1.39 21.65
N TYR A 24 24.86 -2.60 21.21
CA TYR A 24 24.74 -3.08 19.84
C TYR A 24 23.29 -3.12 19.36
N GLN A 25 22.37 -3.61 20.18
CA GLN A 25 20.94 -3.62 19.89
C GLN A 25 20.33 -2.20 19.73
N HIS A 26 20.87 -1.22 20.45
CA HIS A 26 20.40 0.16 20.36
C HIS A 26 21.06 0.98 19.25
N THR A 27 22.27 0.63 18.83
CA THR A 27 23.05 1.40 17.86
C THR A 27 23.05 0.81 16.47
N VAL A 28 22.72 -0.48 16.30
CA VAL A 28 22.52 -1.05 14.97
C VAL A 28 21.23 -0.48 14.40
N PRO A 29 21.30 0.28 13.31
CA PRO A 29 20.08 0.75 12.66
C PRO A 29 19.19 -0.45 12.33
N LYS A 30 17.90 -0.32 12.55
CA LYS A 30 16.88 -1.32 12.15
C LYS A 30 16.84 -1.59 10.63
N SER A 31 17.82 -1.11 9.87
CA SER A 31 17.97 -1.27 8.43
C SER A 31 18.17 -2.70 7.93
N ALA A 32 18.30 -3.66 8.86
CA ALA A 32 18.26 -5.10 8.52
C ALA A 32 16.87 -5.72 8.78
N GLN A 33 15.86 -4.93 9.15
CA GLN A 33 14.50 -5.42 9.21
C GLN A 33 14.02 -5.53 7.77
N GLU A 34 13.83 -6.74 7.28
CA GLU A 34 13.23 -7.01 5.96
C GLU A 34 12.01 -6.10 5.79
N LEU A 35 12.13 -5.12 4.87
CA LEU A 35 11.04 -4.21 4.59
C LEU A 35 9.85 -5.04 4.13
N LYS A 36 8.75 -4.94 4.85
CA LYS A 36 7.53 -5.64 4.48
C LYS A 36 7.05 -5.11 3.12
N THR A 37 7.10 -5.96 2.10
CA THR A 37 6.55 -5.63 0.79
C THR A 37 5.03 -5.63 0.86
N VAL A 38 4.41 -4.55 0.39
CA VAL A 38 2.96 -4.39 0.24
C VAL A 38 2.66 -4.32 -1.26
N ARG A 39 2.01 -5.34 -1.78
CA ARG A 39 1.59 -5.42 -3.19
C ARG A 39 0.28 -4.67 -3.36
N VAL A 40 0.30 -3.62 -4.17
CA VAL A 40 -0.86 -2.76 -4.41
C VAL A 40 -1.31 -2.90 -5.86
N ALA A 41 -2.49 -3.49 -6.06
CA ALA A 41 -3.11 -3.65 -7.37
C ALA A 41 -3.67 -2.32 -7.88
N TYR A 42 -3.55 -2.08 -9.18
CA TYR A 42 -4.13 -0.91 -9.83
C TYR A 42 -4.51 -1.17 -11.29
N LEU A 43 -5.45 -0.37 -11.79
CA LEU A 43 -5.70 -0.20 -13.21
C LEU A 43 -4.99 1.08 -13.70
N PRO A 44 -4.50 1.11 -14.95
CA PRO A 44 -3.77 2.27 -15.50
C PRO A 44 -4.73 3.41 -15.86
N ILE A 45 -5.41 3.94 -14.87
CA ILE A 45 -6.37 5.05 -14.97
C ILE A 45 -6.02 6.13 -13.94
N THR A 46 -6.56 7.33 -14.12
CA THR A 46 -6.26 8.48 -13.26
C THR A 46 -6.58 8.27 -11.78
N HIS A 47 -7.52 7.41 -11.44
CA HIS A 47 -7.83 7.03 -10.06
C HIS A 47 -6.65 6.36 -9.33
N ALA A 48 -5.68 5.81 -10.06
CA ALA A 48 -4.50 5.20 -9.48
C ALA A 48 -3.36 6.21 -9.16
N LEU A 49 -3.48 7.49 -9.53
CA LEU A 49 -2.44 8.48 -9.27
C LEU A 49 -1.97 8.54 -7.82
N PRO A 50 -2.84 8.48 -6.79
CA PRO A 50 -2.39 8.47 -5.40
C PRO A 50 -1.48 7.27 -5.06
N VAL A 51 -1.70 6.12 -5.69
CA VAL A 51 -0.86 4.92 -5.49
C VAL A 51 0.52 5.11 -6.09
N PHE A 52 0.61 5.74 -7.26
CA PHE A 52 1.91 6.12 -7.85
C PHE A 52 2.64 7.14 -6.99
N ALA A 53 1.93 8.17 -6.49
CA ALA A 53 2.52 9.15 -5.58
C ALA A 53 3.05 8.48 -4.30
N THR A 54 2.33 7.51 -3.74
CA THR A 54 2.79 6.74 -2.57
C THR A 54 4.09 6.01 -2.88
N LYS A 55 4.22 5.42 -4.06
CA LYS A 55 5.46 4.73 -4.49
C LYS A 55 6.62 5.70 -4.66
N GLU A 56 6.40 6.86 -5.28
CA GLU A 56 7.43 7.89 -5.48
C GLU A 56 7.90 8.52 -4.16
N LEU A 57 7.03 8.59 -3.16
CA LEU A 57 7.35 9.11 -1.82
C LEU A 57 7.96 8.05 -0.89
N GLU A 58 8.11 6.82 -1.35
CA GLU A 58 8.77 5.75 -0.59
C GLU A 58 10.22 6.11 -0.33
N THR A 59 10.65 5.99 0.91
CA THR A 59 12.05 6.19 1.30
C THR A 59 12.73 4.86 1.58
N ALA A 60 14.05 4.80 1.39
CA ALA A 60 14.84 3.60 1.66
C ALA A 60 14.72 3.11 3.12
N ASP A 61 14.48 4.04 4.06
CA ASP A 61 14.29 3.75 5.48
C ASP A 61 12.81 3.68 5.89
N GLY A 62 11.90 3.62 4.91
CA GLY A 62 10.46 3.53 5.12
C GLY A 62 10.04 2.23 5.81
N PRO A 63 8.85 2.19 6.44
CA PRO A 63 8.36 1.01 7.15
C PRO A 63 7.94 -0.13 6.20
N VAL A 64 7.70 0.15 4.94
CA VAL A 64 7.24 -0.81 3.92
C VAL A 64 7.85 -0.49 2.57
N HIS A 65 7.98 -1.52 1.74
CA HIS A 65 8.24 -1.42 0.31
C HIS A 65 6.95 -1.60 -0.47
N VAL A 66 6.62 -0.68 -1.37
CA VAL A 66 5.40 -0.74 -2.19
C VAL A 66 5.73 -1.35 -3.55
N GLU A 67 5.10 -2.47 -3.87
CA GLU A 67 5.14 -3.09 -5.18
C GLU A 67 3.82 -2.83 -5.91
N LEU A 68 3.89 -2.18 -7.07
CA LEU A 68 2.71 -1.87 -7.88
C LEU A 68 2.42 -3.00 -8.87
N VAL A 69 1.22 -3.59 -8.77
CA VAL A 69 0.78 -4.71 -9.61
C VAL A 69 -0.33 -4.24 -10.54
N LYS A 70 -0.03 -4.17 -11.85
CA LYS A 70 -0.96 -3.72 -12.88
C LYS A 70 -1.93 -4.83 -13.26
N TYR A 71 -3.23 -4.49 -13.36
CA TYR A 71 -4.28 -5.35 -13.90
C TYR A 71 -4.94 -4.71 -15.13
N GLY A 72 -5.62 -5.54 -15.94
CA GLY A 72 -6.29 -5.14 -17.17
C GLY A 72 -7.78 -4.83 -16.98
N SER A 73 -8.39 -5.37 -15.93
CA SER A 73 -9.82 -5.25 -15.68
C SER A 73 -10.16 -5.23 -14.18
N TRP A 74 -11.32 -4.67 -13.85
CA TRP A 74 -11.82 -4.67 -12.47
C TRP A 74 -12.07 -6.08 -11.93
N PRO A 75 -12.66 -7.03 -12.69
CA PRO A 75 -12.84 -8.39 -12.19
C PRO A 75 -11.52 -9.07 -11.81
N GLU A 76 -10.48 -8.98 -12.65
CA GLU A 76 -9.16 -9.57 -12.35
C GLU A 76 -8.52 -8.94 -11.11
N LEU A 77 -8.61 -7.62 -10.98
CA LEU A 77 -8.07 -6.88 -9.84
C LEU A 77 -8.79 -7.27 -8.55
N MET A 78 -10.13 -7.32 -8.57
CA MET A 78 -10.93 -7.73 -7.41
C MET A 78 -10.70 -9.20 -7.03
N ASP A 79 -10.53 -10.10 -8.00
CA ASP A 79 -10.16 -11.49 -7.74
C ASP A 79 -8.80 -11.58 -7.03
N ALA A 80 -7.82 -10.81 -7.50
CA ALA A 80 -6.50 -10.78 -6.88
C ALA A 80 -6.54 -10.26 -5.43
N LEU A 81 -7.35 -9.23 -5.16
CA LEU A 81 -7.55 -8.71 -3.81
C LEU A 81 -8.28 -9.74 -2.92
N ASN A 82 -9.39 -10.28 -3.40
CA ASN A 82 -10.24 -11.21 -2.65
C ASN A 82 -9.53 -12.55 -2.33
N THR A 83 -8.59 -12.95 -3.18
CA THR A 83 -7.81 -14.19 -2.99
C THR A 83 -6.46 -13.96 -2.28
N GLY A 84 -6.14 -12.73 -1.91
CA GLY A 84 -4.88 -12.40 -1.22
C GLY A 84 -3.63 -12.45 -2.12
N LYS A 85 -3.79 -12.45 -3.44
CA LYS A 85 -2.67 -12.32 -4.38
C LYS A 85 -2.00 -10.95 -4.28
N VAL A 86 -2.76 -9.94 -3.86
CA VAL A 86 -2.29 -8.59 -3.53
C VAL A 86 -2.80 -8.20 -2.15
N ASP A 87 -2.08 -7.30 -1.50
CA ASP A 87 -2.34 -6.91 -0.12
C ASP A 87 -3.27 -5.69 -0.05
N ALA A 88 -3.29 -4.87 -1.11
CA ALA A 88 -4.15 -3.71 -1.25
C ALA A 88 -4.51 -3.46 -2.73
N ALA A 89 -5.49 -2.62 -2.98
CA ALA A 89 -5.89 -2.26 -4.33
C ALA A 89 -6.48 -0.85 -4.39
N ALA A 90 -6.17 -0.12 -5.47
CA ALA A 90 -6.86 1.11 -5.83
C ALA A 90 -8.13 0.75 -6.60
N VAL A 91 -9.28 0.89 -5.97
CA VAL A 91 -10.57 0.47 -6.52
C VAL A 91 -11.62 1.57 -6.40
N LEU A 92 -12.68 1.45 -7.20
CA LEU A 92 -13.88 2.25 -6.99
C LEU A 92 -14.54 1.82 -5.67
N VAL A 93 -15.07 2.78 -4.93
CA VAL A 93 -15.67 2.54 -3.60
C VAL A 93 -16.80 1.51 -3.66
N GLU A 94 -17.58 1.49 -4.74
CA GLU A 94 -18.68 0.55 -4.97
C GLU A 94 -18.21 -0.90 -5.00
N LEU A 95 -17.03 -1.16 -5.58
CA LEU A 95 -16.44 -2.50 -5.63
C LEU A 95 -16.01 -2.97 -4.23
N GLY A 96 -15.45 -2.05 -3.44
CA GLY A 96 -15.10 -2.33 -2.04
C GLY A 96 -16.33 -2.64 -1.18
N VAL A 97 -17.40 -1.85 -1.33
CA VAL A 97 -18.68 -2.08 -0.64
C VAL A 97 -19.27 -3.44 -1.04
N LYS A 98 -19.32 -3.75 -2.35
CA LYS A 98 -19.81 -5.03 -2.86
C LYS A 98 -19.01 -6.22 -2.34
N ALA A 99 -17.69 -6.11 -2.24
CA ALA A 99 -16.85 -7.15 -1.66
C ALA A 99 -17.23 -7.41 -0.19
N ARG A 100 -17.44 -6.35 0.60
CA ARG A 100 -17.92 -6.46 1.99
C ARG A 100 -19.29 -7.12 2.09
N GLU A 101 -20.24 -6.76 1.23
CA GLU A 101 -21.57 -7.39 1.17
C GLU A 101 -21.47 -8.90 0.85
N GLN A 102 -20.47 -9.32 0.12
CA GLN A 102 -20.18 -10.71 -0.20
C GLN A 102 -19.40 -11.45 0.91
N GLY A 103 -19.14 -10.78 2.04
CA GLY A 103 -18.45 -11.37 3.19
C GLY A 103 -16.91 -11.32 3.10
N ILE A 104 -16.34 -10.63 2.10
CA ILE A 104 -14.88 -10.46 1.99
C ILE A 104 -14.42 -9.42 3.03
N ASP A 105 -13.42 -9.77 3.85
CA ASP A 105 -12.91 -8.86 4.89
C ASP A 105 -11.91 -7.84 4.33
N VAL A 106 -12.40 -6.95 3.48
CA VAL A 106 -11.66 -5.78 3.00
C VAL A 106 -11.99 -4.53 3.82
N ARG A 107 -11.05 -3.59 3.89
CA ARG A 107 -11.19 -2.33 4.61
C ARG A 107 -10.73 -1.17 3.73
N ALA A 108 -11.42 -0.03 3.80
CA ALA A 108 -10.93 1.20 3.20
C ALA A 108 -9.76 1.73 4.04
N ALA A 109 -8.58 1.81 3.42
CA ALA A 109 -7.38 2.34 4.06
C ALA A 109 -7.28 3.86 3.91
N ALA A 110 -7.63 4.38 2.72
CA ALA A 110 -7.62 5.81 2.40
C ALA A 110 -8.57 6.10 1.24
N LEU A 111 -8.99 7.35 1.12
CA LEU A 111 -9.65 7.86 -0.09
C LEU A 111 -8.57 8.42 -1.01
N GLY A 112 -8.52 7.96 -2.25
CA GLY A 112 -7.60 8.46 -3.25
C GLY A 112 -7.97 9.89 -3.72
N HIS A 113 -9.27 10.17 -3.78
CA HIS A 113 -9.85 11.48 -4.10
C HIS A 113 -11.32 11.50 -3.64
N THR A 114 -11.86 12.69 -3.47
CA THR A 114 -13.27 12.91 -3.04
C THR A 114 -14.15 13.39 -4.17
N GLU A 115 -13.56 13.85 -5.27
CA GLU A 115 -14.25 14.43 -6.42
C GLU A 115 -13.56 13.95 -7.72
N GLY A 116 -14.14 14.25 -8.89
CA GLY A 116 -13.41 14.05 -10.14
C GLY A 116 -14.16 13.33 -11.27
N ASN A 117 -15.46 13.10 -11.14
CA ASN A 117 -16.26 12.65 -12.26
C ASN A 117 -16.66 13.84 -13.11
N ILE A 118 -16.25 13.85 -14.37
CA ILE A 118 -16.57 14.90 -15.35
C ILE A 118 -17.06 14.27 -16.64
N ILE A 119 -17.87 15.01 -17.37
CA ILE A 119 -18.22 14.69 -18.75
C ILE A 119 -17.38 15.63 -19.64
N VAL A 120 -16.53 15.02 -20.45
CA VAL A 120 -15.74 15.74 -21.45
C VAL A 120 -16.48 15.71 -22.78
N VAL A 121 -16.66 16.88 -23.39
CA VAL A 121 -17.42 17.04 -24.63
C VAL A 121 -16.61 17.80 -25.68
N ASN A 122 -17.06 17.74 -26.94
CA ASN A 122 -16.50 18.57 -28.00
C ASN A 122 -16.84 20.05 -27.80
N ASN A 123 -16.09 20.93 -28.43
CA ASN A 123 -16.24 22.37 -28.28
C ASN A 123 -17.57 22.95 -28.78
N ASP A 124 -18.34 22.16 -29.55
CA ASP A 124 -19.69 22.51 -30.04
C ASP A 124 -20.81 22.22 -29.03
N ILE A 125 -20.49 21.55 -27.91
CA ILE A 125 -21.40 21.25 -26.82
C ILE A 125 -21.16 22.26 -25.69
N ASN A 126 -22.13 23.15 -25.46
CA ASN A 126 -22.04 24.21 -24.47
C ASN A 126 -23.01 24.04 -23.30
N SER A 127 -23.96 23.11 -23.42
CA SER A 127 -24.97 22.83 -22.40
C SER A 127 -25.37 21.37 -22.36
N VAL A 128 -26.03 20.94 -21.29
CA VAL A 128 -26.59 19.59 -21.16
C VAL A 128 -27.64 19.30 -22.24
N GLN A 129 -28.35 20.32 -22.68
CA GLN A 129 -29.37 20.22 -23.72
C GLN A 129 -28.77 19.81 -25.08
N ASP A 130 -27.53 20.24 -25.38
CA ASP A 130 -26.81 19.93 -26.61
C ASP A 130 -26.41 18.45 -26.69
N LEU A 131 -26.47 17.73 -25.58
CA LEU A 131 -26.23 16.28 -25.54
C LEU A 131 -27.36 15.45 -26.11
N LYS A 132 -28.55 16.05 -26.31
CA LYS A 132 -29.70 15.33 -26.86
C LYS A 132 -29.38 14.76 -28.26
N GLY A 133 -29.51 13.44 -28.40
CA GLY A 133 -29.21 12.73 -29.65
C GLY A 133 -27.73 12.50 -29.94
N LYS A 134 -26.84 12.85 -29.02
CA LYS A 134 -25.41 12.56 -29.13
C LYS A 134 -25.06 11.20 -28.53
N SER A 135 -23.97 10.62 -28.97
CA SER A 135 -23.40 9.38 -28.40
C SER A 135 -22.50 9.72 -27.21
N LEU A 136 -22.66 8.99 -26.13
CA LEU A 136 -21.82 9.10 -24.93
C LEU A 136 -20.92 7.87 -24.81
N ALA A 137 -19.61 8.08 -24.73
CA ALA A 137 -18.67 7.05 -24.36
C ALA A 137 -18.65 6.89 -22.83
N ILE A 138 -18.82 5.67 -22.38
CA ILE A 138 -18.74 5.33 -20.95
C ILE A 138 -17.65 4.28 -20.73
N PRO A 139 -17.08 4.17 -19.52
CA PRO A 139 -16.19 3.07 -19.17
C PRO A 139 -16.83 1.72 -19.47
N HIS A 140 -16.00 0.76 -19.93
CA HIS A 140 -16.47 -0.58 -20.24
C HIS A 140 -17.12 -1.23 -19.01
N LYS A 141 -18.08 -2.11 -19.28
CA LYS A 141 -18.87 -2.86 -18.30
C LYS A 141 -18.01 -3.43 -17.17
N GLN A 142 -18.34 -3.03 -15.97
CA GLN A 142 -17.69 -3.46 -14.74
C GLN A 142 -18.43 -4.63 -14.11
#